data_6f4e26da8c20c1db41537894b4f1fc87
#
_entry.id   6f4e26da8c20c1db41537894b4f1fc87
#
_cell.length_a   1.000
_cell.length_b   1.000
_cell.length_c   1.000
_cell.angle_alpha   90.00
_cell.angle_beta   90.00
_cell.angle_gamma   90.00
#
_symmetry.space_group_name_H-M   'P 1'
#
loop_
_entity.id
_entity.type
_entity.pdbx_description
1 polymer ?
#
loop_
_entity_poly.entity_id
_entity_poly.type
_entity_poly.pdbx_seq_one_letter_code
_entity_poly.pdbx_strand_id
1 'polypeptide(L)'
;MHRMSTFRWHFSHLAPTADAHQHEPDQEDTDIAKRLLRKVLVVDDEVDLAYLAEALLCSEGLEVVVANSAMDALALLEKDKDIDALFSDVMMPGMTGLQLADAVREMYPRVKIVLTSGYTLPALLAGRQTHYLFVPKPYRIDTVMKLLRS
;
A
#
# COMPACT_ATOMS: atom_id res chain seq x y z
N MET A 1 58.28 -10.42 14.37
CA MET A 1 57.92 -10.63 14.24
C MET A 1 57.11 -10.52 13.97
N HIS A 2 56.78 -10.16 13.68
CA HIS A 2 56.19 -10.10 13.40
C HIS A 2 55.39 -9.80 13.14
N ARG A 3 55.36 -9.55 13.15
CA ARG A 3 54.81 -9.41 12.98
C ARG A 3 53.88 -9.55 12.57
N MET A 4 53.78 -9.61 12.61
CA MET A 4 53.03 -9.69 12.30
C MET A 4 52.11 -9.74 12.02
N SER A 5 52.21 -9.66 12.17
CA SER A 5 51.49 -9.78 11.96
C SER A 5 50.53 -9.72 11.86
N THR A 6 50.54 -9.44 12.17
CA THR A 6 49.88 -9.54 12.16
C THR A 6 49.00 -9.37 11.79
N PHE A 7 49.13 -9.23 11.66
CA PHE A 7 48.43 -9.13 11.38
C PHE A 7 47.53 -9.16 10.98
N ARG A 8 47.71 -9.16 10.99
CA ARG A 8 47.11 -9.32 10.72
C ARG A 8 46.06 -9.42 10.39
N TRP A 9 46.30 -9.41 10.57
CA TRP A 9 45.70 -9.64 10.49
C TRP A 9 44.70 -9.43 10.40
N HIS A 10 44.71 -9.16 10.56
CA HIS A 10 44.21 -9.16 10.73
C HIS A 10 43.39 -8.86 10.41
N PHE A 11 43.51 -8.39 10.28
CA PHE A 11 43.02 -8.33 10.15
C PHE A 11 42.26 -8.30 9.57
N SER A 12 41.84 -6.92 10.02
CA SER A 12 41.59 -6.97 8.71
C SER A 12 40.24 -7.52 8.17
N HIS A 13 39.81 -8.42 8.43
CA HIS A 13 38.69 -9.10 7.84
C HIS A 13 37.35 -8.61 8.35
N LEU A 14 37.32 -7.64 9.18
CA LEU A 14 36.06 -7.12 9.75
C LEU A 14 35.30 -6.25 8.78
N ALA A 15 35.96 -5.54 7.91
CA ALA A 15 35.30 -4.64 6.98
C ALA A 15 34.37 -5.36 6.02
N PRO A 16 34.74 -6.48 5.43
CA PRO A 16 33.81 -7.19 4.55
C PRO A 16 32.54 -7.66 5.23
N THR A 17 32.65 -8.00 6.49
CA THR A 17 31.50 -8.45 7.25
C THR A 17 30.49 -7.32 7.45
N ALA A 18 30.99 -6.13 7.70
CA ALA A 18 30.13 -4.99 7.89
C ALA A 18 29.35 -4.66 6.61
N ASP A 19 30.00 -4.78 5.47
CA ASP A 19 29.35 -4.49 4.20
C ASP A 19 28.20 -5.46 3.92
N ALA A 20 28.39 -6.71 4.25
CA ALA A 20 27.35 -7.71 4.06
C ALA A 20 26.13 -7.39 4.90
N HIS A 21 26.33 -6.90 6.11
CA HIS A 21 25.24 -6.56 6.98
C HIS A 21 24.45 -5.35 6.51
N GLN A 22 25.14 -4.40 5.89
CA GLN A 22 24.47 -3.20 5.43
C GLN A 22 23.48 -3.46 4.29
N HIS A 23 23.74 -4.49 3.50
CA HIS A 23 22.89 -4.81 2.39
C HIS A 23 21.61 -5.54 2.82
N GLU A 24 21.72 -6.41 3.79
CA GLU A 24 20.62 -7.27 4.20
C GLU A 24 19.41 -6.51 4.78
N PRO A 25 19.60 -5.49 5.64
CA PRO A 25 18.46 -4.79 6.21
C PRO A 25 17.53 -4.17 5.16
N ASP A 26 18.07 -3.65 4.07
CA ASP A 26 17.26 -3.06 3.03
C ASP A 26 16.35 -4.09 2.36
N GLN A 27 16.89 -5.28 2.11
CA GLN A 27 16.11 -6.38 1.54
C GLN A 27 15.03 -6.86 2.50
N GLU A 28 15.40 -7.01 3.76
CA GLU A 28 14.47 -7.45 4.78
C GLU A 28 13.34 -6.44 4.97
N ASP A 29 13.66 -5.15 5.00
CA ASP A 29 12.65 -4.11 5.14
C ASP A 29 11.67 -4.13 3.98
N THR A 30 12.15 -4.33 2.76
CA THR A 30 11.29 -4.42 1.58
C THR A 30 10.39 -5.66 1.66
N ASP A 31 10.94 -6.79 2.02
CA ASP A 31 10.18 -8.03 2.15
C ASP A 31 9.17 -7.95 3.30
N ILE A 32 9.57 -7.35 4.40
CA ILE A 32 8.68 -7.15 5.54
C ILE A 32 7.52 -6.24 5.15
N ALA A 33 7.80 -5.16 4.43
CA ALA A 33 6.75 -4.25 3.97
C ALA A 33 5.75 -4.97 3.08
N LYS A 34 6.23 -5.82 2.17
CA LYS A 34 5.34 -6.61 1.30
C LYS A 34 4.53 -7.61 2.11
N ARG A 35 5.13 -8.22 3.12
CA ARG A 35 4.44 -9.20 3.97
C ARG A 35 3.49 -8.56 4.96
N LEU A 36 3.60 -7.24 5.18
CA LEU A 36 2.76 -6.53 6.12
C LEU A 36 1.42 -6.08 5.55
N LEU A 37 1.15 -6.38 4.27
CA LEU A 37 -0.18 -6.14 3.74
C LEU A 37 -1.15 -7.15 4.36
N ARG A 38 -1.94 -6.69 5.31
CA ARG A 38 -2.85 -7.54 6.07
C ARG A 38 -4.26 -7.00 6.07
N LYS A 39 -4.42 -5.70 6.15
CA LYS A 39 -5.72 -5.09 6.35
C LYS A 39 -5.96 -4.00 5.32
N VAL A 40 -7.07 -4.11 4.61
CA VAL A 40 -7.44 -3.19 3.53
C VAL A 40 -8.75 -2.50 3.89
N LEU A 41 -8.78 -1.20 3.70
CA LEU A 41 -10.01 -0.42 3.79
C LEU A 41 -10.59 -0.30 2.39
N VAL A 42 -11.78 -0.85 2.20
CA VAL A 42 -12.53 -0.77 0.95
C VAL A 42 -13.53 0.37 1.08
N VAL A 43 -13.55 1.25 0.08
CA VAL A 43 -14.47 2.39 0.08
C VAL A 43 -15.25 2.42 -1.23
N ASP A 44 -16.56 2.28 -1.14
CA ASP A 44 -17.46 2.34 -2.28
C ASP A 44 -18.84 2.72 -1.77
N ASP A 45 -19.45 3.74 -2.37
CA ASP A 45 -20.78 4.18 -1.95
C ASP A 45 -21.87 3.20 -2.38
N GLU A 46 -21.59 2.32 -3.34
CA GLU A 46 -22.49 1.23 -3.69
C GLU A 46 -22.22 0.05 -2.77
N VAL A 47 -23.14 -0.17 -1.85
CA VAL A 47 -22.96 -1.14 -0.76
C VAL A 47 -22.70 -2.54 -1.29
N ASP A 48 -23.41 -2.95 -2.34
CA ASP A 48 -23.22 -4.29 -2.90
C ASP A 48 -21.84 -4.48 -3.50
N LEU A 49 -21.32 -3.45 -4.16
CA LEU A 49 -19.98 -3.51 -4.75
C LEU A 49 -18.90 -3.53 -3.65
N ALA A 50 -19.13 -2.79 -2.58
CA ALA A 50 -18.22 -2.81 -1.44
C ALA A 50 -18.14 -4.21 -0.82
N TYR A 51 -19.28 -4.86 -0.63
CA TYR A 51 -19.33 -6.21 -0.09
C TYR A 51 -18.69 -7.23 -1.02
N LEU A 52 -18.86 -7.07 -2.33
CA LEU A 52 -18.22 -7.95 -3.28
C LEU A 52 -16.70 -7.82 -3.19
N ALA A 53 -16.21 -6.59 -3.15
CA ALA A 53 -14.78 -6.35 -2.99
C ALA A 53 -14.26 -6.94 -1.68
N GLU A 54 -15.02 -6.77 -0.60
CA GLU A 54 -14.66 -7.37 0.69
C GLU A 54 -14.52 -8.88 0.57
N ALA A 55 -15.51 -9.54 -0.03
CA ALA A 55 -15.49 -10.99 -0.17
C ALA A 55 -14.29 -11.46 -0.98
N LEU A 56 -13.99 -10.77 -2.09
CA LEU A 56 -12.88 -11.13 -2.96
C LEU A 56 -11.54 -10.96 -2.24
N LEU A 57 -11.36 -9.85 -1.52
CA LEU A 57 -10.12 -9.60 -0.81
C LEU A 57 -9.95 -10.52 0.40
N CYS A 58 -11.04 -10.83 1.10
CA CYS A 58 -11.00 -11.79 2.19
C CYS A 58 -10.58 -13.17 1.68
N SER A 59 -11.03 -13.57 0.48
CA SER A 59 -10.64 -14.86 -0.09
C SER A 59 -9.16 -14.92 -0.41
N GLU A 60 -8.49 -13.76 -0.52
CA GLU A 60 -7.05 -13.69 -0.73
C GLU A 60 -6.27 -13.66 0.59
N GLY A 61 -6.97 -13.83 1.70
CA GLY A 61 -6.33 -13.89 3.02
C GLY A 61 -6.19 -12.56 3.72
N LEU A 62 -6.80 -11.50 3.20
CA LEU A 62 -6.71 -10.18 3.81
C LEU A 62 -7.86 -9.95 4.78
N GLU A 63 -7.58 -9.14 5.78
CA GLU A 63 -8.60 -8.58 6.65
C GLU A 63 -9.13 -7.33 5.97
N VAL A 64 -10.46 -7.13 5.98
CA VAL A 64 -11.08 -6.02 5.24
C VAL A 64 -12.03 -5.27 6.16
N VAL A 65 -11.94 -3.95 6.13
CA VAL A 65 -12.96 -3.07 6.69
C VAL A 65 -13.59 -2.28 5.54
N VAL A 66 -14.86 -1.95 5.68
CA VAL A 66 -15.63 -1.33 4.61
C VAL A 66 -16.16 0.01 5.07
N ALA A 67 -16.03 1.03 4.22
CA ALA A 67 -16.67 2.32 4.38
C ALA A 67 -17.49 2.62 3.12
N ASN A 68 -18.63 3.27 3.31
CA ASN A 68 -19.49 3.60 2.16
C ASN A 68 -19.45 5.08 1.81
N SER A 69 -18.50 5.81 2.36
CA SER A 69 -18.22 7.20 2.02
C SER A 69 -16.78 7.53 2.37
N ALA A 70 -16.28 8.60 1.75
CA ALA A 70 -14.93 9.06 2.05
C ALA A 70 -14.81 9.54 3.50
N MET A 71 -15.85 10.18 4.03
CA MET A 71 -15.81 10.66 5.42
C MET A 71 -15.77 9.50 6.41
N ASP A 72 -16.54 8.45 6.16
CA ASP A 72 -16.49 7.25 7.00
C ASP A 72 -15.13 6.59 6.90
N ALA A 73 -14.52 6.59 5.71
CA ALA A 73 -13.18 6.03 5.53
C ALA A 73 -12.14 6.78 6.38
N LEU A 74 -12.20 8.11 6.38
CA LEU A 74 -11.28 8.90 7.19
C LEU A 74 -11.48 8.64 8.69
N ALA A 75 -12.73 8.47 9.12
CA ALA A 75 -13.02 8.14 10.52
C ALA A 75 -12.43 6.79 10.91
N LEU A 76 -12.52 5.81 10.01
CA LEU A 76 -11.94 4.49 10.26
C LEU A 76 -10.42 4.54 10.31
N LEU A 77 -9.79 5.31 9.42
CA LEU A 77 -8.33 5.45 9.42
C LEU A 77 -7.83 6.11 10.70
N GLU A 78 -8.61 7.02 11.26
CA GLU A 78 -8.23 7.67 12.51
C GLU A 78 -8.25 6.68 13.66
N LYS A 79 -9.24 5.79 13.69
CA LYS A 79 -9.40 4.83 14.78
C LYS A 79 -8.52 3.60 14.63
N ASP A 80 -8.28 3.15 13.40
CA ASP A 80 -7.62 1.87 13.15
C ASP A 80 -6.29 2.12 12.45
N LYS A 81 -5.22 2.09 13.23
CA LYS A 81 -3.88 2.33 12.70
C LYS A 81 -3.27 1.11 12.04
N ASP A 82 -3.99 -0.01 12.04
CA ASP A 82 -3.51 -1.24 11.40
C ASP A 82 -3.89 -1.33 9.93
N ILE A 83 -4.67 -0.39 9.42
CA ILE A 83 -5.03 -0.38 8.00
C ILE A 83 -3.77 -0.11 7.18
N ASP A 84 -3.45 -1.05 6.30
CA ASP A 84 -2.24 -1.02 5.47
C ASP A 84 -2.49 -0.43 4.10
N ALA A 85 -3.72 -0.52 3.60
CA ALA A 85 -4.02 -0.12 2.24
C ALA A 85 -5.45 0.39 2.13
N LEU A 86 -5.64 1.26 1.16
CA LEU A 86 -6.94 1.82 0.78
C LEU A 86 -7.25 1.39 -0.65
N PHE A 87 -8.42 0.78 -0.84
CA PHE A 87 -8.95 0.45 -2.16
C PHE A 87 -10.28 1.17 -2.32
N SER A 88 -10.29 2.24 -3.11
CA SER A 88 -11.44 3.15 -3.14
C SER A 88 -11.94 3.42 -4.53
N ASP A 89 -13.26 3.45 -4.68
CA ASP A 89 -13.90 4.01 -5.86
C ASP A 89 -13.59 5.51 -5.93
N VAL A 90 -13.45 6.03 -7.14
CA VAL A 90 -13.23 7.46 -7.37
C VAL A 90 -14.55 8.22 -7.34
N MET A 91 -15.58 7.69 -8.00
CA MET A 91 -16.83 8.41 -8.19
C MET A 91 -17.77 8.15 -7.03
N MET A 92 -17.75 9.05 -6.05
CA MET A 92 -18.60 8.98 -4.87
C MET A 92 -19.19 10.36 -4.62
N PRO A 93 -20.45 10.42 -4.09
CA PRO A 93 -21.03 11.71 -3.74
C PRO A 93 -20.26 12.40 -2.62
N GLY A 94 -20.25 13.71 -2.63
CA GLY A 94 -19.51 14.49 -1.65
C GLY A 94 -18.02 14.43 -1.94
N MET A 95 -17.23 13.95 -0.99
CA MET A 95 -15.79 13.79 -1.20
C MET A 95 -15.53 12.61 -2.13
N THR A 96 -14.83 12.87 -3.23
CA THR A 96 -14.49 11.83 -4.21
C THR A 96 -13.35 10.95 -3.71
N GLY A 97 -13.14 9.81 -4.38
CA GLY A 97 -12.01 8.95 -4.07
C GLY A 97 -10.67 9.61 -4.33
N LEU A 98 -10.59 10.53 -5.31
CA LEU A 98 -9.35 11.27 -5.53
C LEU A 98 -9.06 12.23 -4.38
N GLN A 99 -10.07 12.92 -3.89
CA GLN A 99 -9.92 13.79 -2.73
C GLN A 99 -9.56 12.99 -1.48
N LEU A 100 -10.19 11.84 -1.31
CA LEU A 100 -9.86 10.93 -0.22
C LEU A 100 -8.40 10.47 -0.33
N ALA A 101 -7.97 10.09 -1.52
CA ALA A 101 -6.59 9.64 -1.74
C ALA A 101 -5.58 10.74 -1.42
N ASP A 102 -5.89 11.98 -1.80
CA ASP A 102 -5.02 13.13 -1.50
C ASP A 102 -4.88 13.30 0.02
N ALA A 103 -6.00 13.22 0.75
CA ALA A 103 -5.99 13.35 2.20
C ALA A 103 -5.21 12.21 2.87
N VAL A 104 -5.44 10.98 2.40
CA VAL A 104 -4.76 9.80 2.97
C VAL A 104 -3.26 9.88 2.71
N ARG A 105 -2.87 10.27 1.51
CA ARG A 105 -1.45 10.38 1.19
C ARG A 105 -0.74 11.38 2.11
N GLU A 106 -1.42 12.44 2.46
CA GLU A 106 -0.84 13.46 3.34
C GLU A 106 -0.84 13.03 4.80
N MET A 107 -1.95 12.50 5.28
CA MET A 107 -2.12 12.16 6.70
C MET A 107 -1.59 10.80 7.08
N TYR A 108 -1.62 9.84 6.15
CA TYR A 108 -1.25 8.46 6.39
C TYR A 108 -0.32 7.95 5.29
N PRO A 109 0.90 8.49 5.20
CA PRO A 109 1.78 8.21 4.04
C PRO A 109 2.19 6.74 3.90
N ARG A 110 2.00 5.93 4.92
CA ARG A 110 2.34 4.52 4.86
C ARG A 110 1.23 3.65 4.27
N VAL A 111 0.03 4.21 4.12
CA VAL A 111 -1.11 3.48 3.56
C VAL A 111 -0.96 3.43 2.04
N LYS A 112 -0.96 2.22 1.49
CA LYS A 112 -0.94 2.00 0.04
C LYS A 112 -2.29 2.41 -0.52
N ILE A 113 -2.31 3.14 -1.65
CA ILE A 113 -3.54 3.63 -2.24
C ILE A 113 -3.71 3.02 -3.62
N VAL A 114 -4.86 2.38 -3.85
CA VAL A 114 -5.29 1.87 -5.15
C VAL A 114 -6.70 2.38 -5.40
N LEU A 115 -6.91 3.02 -6.54
CA LEU A 115 -8.22 3.57 -6.91
C LEU A 115 -8.85 2.73 -8.00
N THR A 116 -10.17 2.78 -8.08
CA THR A 116 -10.93 2.10 -9.12
C THR A 116 -12.10 2.96 -9.56
N SER A 117 -12.53 2.78 -10.81
CA SER A 117 -13.69 3.49 -11.33
C SER A 117 -14.17 2.83 -12.62
N GLY A 118 -15.43 3.02 -12.94
CA GLY A 118 -15.97 2.67 -14.25
C GLY A 118 -15.63 3.68 -15.33
N TYR A 119 -15.05 4.81 -14.98
CA TYR A 119 -14.65 5.84 -15.92
C TYR A 119 -13.20 5.69 -16.32
N THR A 120 -12.83 6.29 -17.46
CA THR A 120 -11.44 6.18 -17.94
C THR A 120 -10.51 7.04 -17.08
N LEU A 121 -9.32 6.53 -16.89
CA LEU A 121 -8.31 7.21 -16.09
C LEU A 121 -7.97 8.62 -16.59
N PRO A 122 -7.77 8.85 -17.91
CA PRO A 122 -7.44 10.20 -18.36
C PRO A 122 -8.51 11.24 -18.04
N ALA A 123 -9.80 10.87 -18.10
CA ALA A 123 -10.88 11.80 -17.77
C ALA A 123 -10.85 12.16 -16.28
N LEU A 124 -10.52 11.17 -15.41
CA LEU A 124 -10.50 11.39 -13.98
C LEU A 124 -9.29 12.19 -13.52
N LEU A 125 -8.17 12.07 -14.23
CA LEU A 125 -6.91 12.70 -13.84
C LEU A 125 -6.61 13.98 -14.63
N ALA A 126 -7.54 14.46 -15.42
CA ALA A 126 -7.34 15.67 -16.22
C ALA A 126 -6.90 16.82 -15.31
N GLY A 127 -5.78 17.45 -15.63
CA GLY A 127 -5.25 18.57 -14.88
C GLY A 127 -4.58 18.25 -13.55
N ARG A 128 -4.50 16.97 -13.19
CA ARG A 128 -3.87 16.55 -11.94
C ARG A 128 -2.42 16.15 -12.18
N GLN A 129 -1.58 16.47 -11.22
CA GLN A 129 -0.16 16.11 -11.29
C GLN A 129 0.18 14.87 -10.47
N THR A 130 -0.71 14.47 -9.56
CA THR A 130 -0.50 13.28 -8.74
C THR A 130 -1.08 12.07 -9.45
N HIS A 131 -0.28 11.02 -9.51
CA HIS A 131 -0.67 9.77 -10.13
C HIS A 131 -0.84 8.70 -9.05
N TYR A 132 -1.98 8.03 -9.09
CA TYR A 132 -2.30 6.95 -8.18
C TYR A 132 -2.34 5.64 -8.94
N LEU A 133 -2.08 4.55 -8.25
CA LEU A 133 -2.33 3.23 -8.80
C LEU A 133 -3.83 3.10 -9.05
N PHE A 134 -4.17 2.54 -10.21
CA PHE A 134 -5.56 2.56 -10.66
C PHE A 134 -5.88 1.26 -11.40
N VAL A 135 -7.08 0.72 -11.14
CA VAL A 135 -7.60 -0.41 -11.88
C VAL A 135 -9.02 -0.07 -12.33
N PRO A 136 -9.34 -0.22 -13.63
CA PRO A 136 -10.69 0.07 -14.11
C PRO A 136 -11.68 -1.03 -13.72
N LYS A 137 -12.94 -0.66 -13.59
CA LYS A 137 -14.05 -1.62 -13.44
C LYS A 137 -14.51 -2.09 -14.80
N PRO A 138 -14.87 -3.36 -14.95
CA PRO A 138 -14.78 -4.44 -13.97
C PRO A 138 -13.32 -4.90 -13.82
N TYR A 139 -12.90 -5.13 -12.59
CA TYR A 139 -11.52 -5.54 -12.34
C TYR A 139 -11.43 -7.02 -11.99
N ARG A 140 -10.22 -7.55 -12.12
CA ARG A 140 -9.89 -8.89 -11.65
C ARG A 140 -9.21 -8.77 -10.31
N ILE A 141 -9.52 -9.69 -9.41
CA ILE A 141 -8.95 -9.63 -8.07
C ILE A 141 -7.43 -9.80 -8.08
N ASP A 142 -6.90 -10.62 -8.99
CA ASP A 142 -5.45 -10.79 -9.07
C ASP A 142 -4.75 -9.49 -9.48
N THR A 143 -5.37 -8.68 -10.34
CA THR A 143 -4.83 -7.36 -10.69
C THR A 143 -4.82 -6.42 -9.48
N VAL A 144 -5.91 -6.41 -8.72
CA VAL A 144 -6.00 -5.59 -7.50
C VAL A 144 -4.93 -6.01 -6.50
N MET A 145 -4.78 -7.31 -6.28
CA MET A 145 -3.77 -7.82 -5.34
C MET A 145 -2.37 -7.45 -5.78
N LYS A 146 -2.09 -7.52 -7.07
CA LYS A 146 -0.79 -7.13 -7.60
C LYS A 146 -0.48 -5.66 -7.31
N LEU A 147 -1.46 -4.79 -7.50
CA LEU A 147 -1.28 -3.37 -7.21
C LEU A 147 -1.13 -3.11 -5.71
N LEU A 148 -1.92 -3.77 -4.88
CA LEU A 148 -1.83 -3.60 -3.44
C LEU A 148 -0.48 -4.04 -2.90
N ARG A 149 0.15 -5.03 -3.53
CA ARG A 149 1.45 -5.55 -3.12
C ARG A 149 2.64 -4.92 -3.82
N SER A 150 2.39 -4.02 -4.74
CA SER A 150 3.46 -3.41 -5.52
C SER A 150 4.33 -2.44 -4.71
#